data_2fb768618063e6a17c3238625792b060
#
_entry.id   2fb768618063e6a17c3238625792b060
#
_cell.length_a   1.000
_cell.length_b   1.000
_cell.length_c   1.000
_cell.angle_alpha   90.00
_cell.angle_beta   90.00
_cell.angle_gamma   90.00
#
_symmetry.space_group_name_H-M   'P 1'
#
loop_
_entity.id
_entity.type
_entity.pdbx_description
1 polymer ?
#
loop_
_entity_poly.entity_id
_entity_poly.type
_entity_poly.pdbx_seq_one_letter_code
_entity_poly.pdbx_strand_id
1 'polypeptide(L)'
;SLTCRHLEGNWFEVAYRSFDWNAQDTITISIPVRVEEDKKGMVRINYITPYWGGSRYGDYLFDIPTPKVVDQLDAQTFIETFFKAYAYSYAIMSTSLEEDLEQLRKRYCTSSMHEKYAALKQQFLEDECYKDPLINCADFDAFWFPFIRVEPIDSLTFLISYDLGVKNWRNDIKVTVTREKGRFLLSDIDVK
;
A
#
# COMPACT_ATOMS: atom_id res chain seq x y z
N SER A 1 19.70 -17.63 12.02
CA SER A 1 19.57 -16.51 12.97
C SER A 1 18.18 -15.91 12.86
N LEU A 2 17.60 -15.50 13.98
CA LEU A 2 16.35 -14.77 14.07
C LEU A 2 16.70 -13.31 14.35
N THR A 3 16.12 -12.37 13.61
CA THR A 3 16.24 -10.94 13.88
C THR A 3 14.85 -10.32 13.97
N CYS A 4 14.74 -9.25 14.73
CA CYS A 4 13.50 -8.50 14.91
C CYS A 4 13.79 -7.01 14.74
N ARG A 5 12.99 -6.32 13.92
CA ARG A 5 13.09 -4.89 13.67
C ARG A 5 11.73 -4.24 13.89
N HIS A 6 11.69 -3.14 14.63
CA HIS A 6 10.48 -2.33 14.75
C HIS A 6 10.17 -1.65 13.41
N LEU A 7 8.93 -1.70 12.98
CA LEU A 7 8.42 -1.03 11.78
C LEU A 7 7.72 0.27 12.15
N GLU A 8 6.48 0.17 12.58
CA GLU A 8 5.64 1.32 12.94
C GLU A 8 4.57 0.88 13.96
N GLY A 9 4.29 1.72 14.95
CA GLY A 9 3.29 1.40 15.98
C GLY A 9 3.60 0.07 16.68
N ASN A 10 2.66 -0.85 16.62
CA ASN A 10 2.78 -2.19 17.21
C ASN A 10 3.28 -3.25 16.21
N TRP A 11 3.80 -2.84 15.07
CA TRP A 11 4.28 -3.73 14.02
C TRP A 11 5.78 -3.91 14.06
N PHE A 12 6.20 -5.15 13.89
CA PHE A 12 7.59 -5.58 13.86
C PHE A 12 7.81 -6.49 12.67
N GLU A 13 9.00 -6.42 12.09
CA GLU A 13 9.49 -7.40 11.13
C GLU A 13 10.28 -8.46 11.88
N VAL A 14 9.91 -9.71 11.69
CA VAL A 14 10.70 -10.87 12.17
C VAL A 14 11.31 -11.54 10.96
N ALA A 15 12.63 -11.58 10.91
CA ALA A 15 13.34 -12.21 9.81
C ALA A 15 14.14 -13.42 10.29
N TYR A 16 14.11 -14.50 9.51
CA TYR A 16 14.86 -15.72 9.79
C TYR A 16 15.38 -16.35 8.48
N ARG A 17 16.40 -17.16 8.60
CA ARG A 17 16.96 -17.90 7.46
C ARG A 17 16.25 -19.24 7.31
N SER A 18 15.84 -19.55 6.09
CA SER A 18 15.25 -20.84 5.71
C SER A 18 15.92 -21.35 4.45
N PHE A 19 15.92 -22.67 4.28
CA PHE A 19 16.42 -23.27 3.05
C PHE A 19 15.27 -23.35 2.03
N ASP A 20 15.48 -22.78 0.86
CA ASP A 20 14.56 -22.89 -0.26
C ASP A 20 14.92 -24.09 -1.12
N TRP A 21 14.09 -25.13 -1.09
CA TRP A 21 14.31 -26.37 -1.81
C TRP A 21 14.22 -26.20 -3.34
N ASN A 22 13.49 -25.19 -3.83
CA ASN A 22 13.40 -24.93 -5.27
C ASN A 22 14.64 -24.19 -5.77
N ALA A 23 15.10 -23.21 -5.03
CA ALA A 23 16.31 -22.45 -5.34
C ALA A 23 17.59 -23.18 -4.93
N GLN A 24 17.50 -24.24 -4.12
CA GLN A 24 18.63 -25.00 -3.54
C GLN A 24 19.60 -24.05 -2.78
N ASP A 25 19.06 -23.03 -2.13
CA ASP A 25 19.85 -22.02 -1.41
C ASP A 25 19.17 -21.59 -0.12
N THR A 26 19.91 -20.89 0.72
CA THR A 26 19.39 -20.31 1.96
C THR A 26 18.90 -18.88 1.69
N ILE A 27 17.62 -18.70 1.87
CA ILE A 27 16.96 -17.39 1.75
C ILE A 27 16.67 -16.80 3.12
N THR A 28 16.51 -15.48 3.17
CA THR A 28 15.99 -14.77 4.35
C THR A 28 14.50 -14.54 4.15
N ILE A 29 13.71 -15.05 5.06
CA ILE A 29 12.27 -14.83 5.11
C ILE A 29 12.02 -13.72 6.13
N SER A 30 11.30 -12.66 5.71
CA SER A 30 10.86 -11.58 6.58
C SER A 30 9.34 -11.58 6.69
N ILE A 31 8.84 -11.54 7.90
CA ILE A 31 7.41 -11.62 8.19
C ILE A 31 7.02 -10.46 9.11
N PRO A 32 6.07 -9.60 8.76
CA PRO A 32 5.47 -8.67 9.70
C PRO A 32 4.67 -9.41 10.76
N VAL A 33 4.85 -8.98 11.98
CA VAL A 33 4.08 -9.43 13.14
C VAL A 33 3.52 -8.23 13.88
N ARG A 34 2.32 -8.37 14.41
CA ARG A 34 1.73 -7.36 15.29
C ARG A 34 1.75 -7.85 16.73
N VAL A 35 2.09 -6.96 17.62
CA VAL A 35 2.07 -7.23 19.06
C VAL A 35 1.01 -6.36 19.74
N GLU A 36 0.44 -6.87 20.81
CA GLU A 36 -0.47 -6.15 21.70
C GLU A 36 -0.08 -6.38 23.15
N GLU A 37 -0.25 -5.34 23.95
CA GLU A 37 -0.19 -5.44 25.38
C GLU A 37 -1.57 -5.80 25.93
N ASP A 38 -1.66 -6.89 26.65
CA ASP A 38 -2.90 -7.31 27.28
C ASP A 38 -3.19 -6.47 28.55
N LYS A 39 -4.40 -6.63 29.11
CA LYS A 39 -4.84 -5.91 30.32
C LYS A 39 -3.94 -6.14 31.56
N LYS A 40 -2.99 -7.07 31.48
CA LYS A 40 -2.04 -7.40 32.55
C LYS A 40 -0.64 -6.86 32.26
N GLY A 41 -0.46 -6.06 31.20
CA GLY A 41 0.84 -5.54 30.80
C GLY A 41 1.73 -6.57 30.09
N MET A 42 1.19 -7.69 29.64
CA MET A 42 1.95 -8.70 28.90
C MET A 42 1.87 -8.43 27.39
N VAL A 43 3.02 -8.28 26.76
CA VAL A 43 3.13 -8.13 25.32
C VAL A 43 3.04 -9.51 24.63
N ARG A 44 2.15 -9.63 23.67
CA ARG A 44 1.94 -10.87 22.92
C ARG A 44 1.90 -10.59 21.42
N ILE A 45 2.37 -11.54 20.63
CA ILE A 45 2.10 -11.53 19.20
C ILE A 45 0.64 -11.93 19.04
N ASN A 46 -0.19 -11.02 18.51
CA ASN A 46 -1.60 -11.28 18.25
C ASN A 46 -1.87 -11.53 16.76
N TYR A 47 -0.88 -11.28 15.91
CA TYR A 47 -0.98 -11.57 14.49
C TYR A 47 0.39 -11.84 13.86
N ILE A 48 0.43 -12.82 12.95
CA ILE A 48 1.58 -13.15 12.12
C ILE A 48 1.09 -13.20 10.67
N THR A 49 1.68 -12.39 9.80
CA THR A 49 1.37 -12.44 8.37
C THR A 49 1.84 -13.77 7.79
N PRO A 50 0.96 -14.54 7.12
CA PRO A 50 1.36 -15.77 6.46
C PRO A 50 2.36 -15.49 5.34
N TYR A 51 3.45 -16.22 5.29
CA TYR A 51 4.49 -16.06 4.26
C TYR A 51 3.97 -16.32 2.83
N TRP A 52 3.01 -17.21 2.69
CA TRP A 52 2.45 -17.64 1.41
C TRP A 52 1.06 -17.06 1.16
N GLY A 53 0.85 -15.80 1.36
CA GLY A 53 -0.39 -15.18 0.89
C GLY A 53 -1.63 -16.04 1.01
N GLY A 54 -1.85 -16.63 2.16
CA GLY A 54 -3.06 -17.42 2.38
C GLY A 54 -4.29 -16.52 2.48
N SER A 55 -5.46 -17.12 2.43
CA SER A 55 -6.79 -16.52 2.45
C SER A 55 -7.13 -15.60 3.65
N ARG A 56 -6.13 -15.12 4.38
CA ARG A 56 -6.28 -14.31 5.60
C ARG A 56 -5.61 -12.95 5.55
N TYR A 57 -5.26 -12.44 4.36
CA TYR A 57 -4.75 -11.07 4.25
C TYR A 57 -5.72 -10.03 4.79
N GLY A 58 -7.02 -10.26 4.61
CA GLY A 58 -8.04 -9.40 5.18
C GLY A 58 -7.96 -9.30 6.70
N ASP A 59 -7.69 -10.39 7.40
CA ASP A 59 -7.60 -10.42 8.86
C ASP A 59 -6.49 -9.49 9.38
N TYR A 60 -5.40 -9.36 8.63
CA TYR A 60 -4.28 -8.48 8.92
C TYR A 60 -4.69 -7.01 8.99
N LEU A 61 -5.57 -6.58 8.10
CA LEU A 61 -6.00 -5.19 8.01
C LEU A 61 -7.25 -4.89 8.83
N PHE A 62 -8.02 -5.89 9.25
CA PHE A 62 -9.22 -5.66 10.05
C PHE A 62 -8.94 -5.01 11.41
N ASP A 63 -7.76 -5.22 11.95
CA ASP A 63 -7.35 -4.61 13.22
C ASP A 63 -6.65 -3.26 13.05
N ILE A 64 -6.33 -2.87 11.81
CA ILE A 64 -5.88 -1.53 11.49
C ILE A 64 -7.14 -0.71 11.19
N PRO A 65 -7.31 0.47 11.81
CA PRO A 65 -8.42 1.34 11.46
C PRO A 65 -8.45 1.58 9.96
N THR A 66 -9.61 1.33 9.33
CA THR A 66 -9.78 1.58 7.89
C THR A 66 -9.33 3.01 7.57
N PRO A 67 -8.36 3.20 6.67
CA PRO A 67 -7.90 4.53 6.32
C PRO A 67 -9.06 5.36 5.77
N LYS A 68 -9.26 6.54 6.35
CA LYS A 68 -10.31 7.46 5.90
C LYS A 68 -9.68 8.65 5.25
N VAL A 69 -10.01 8.88 3.99
CA VAL A 69 -9.69 10.13 3.31
C VAL A 69 -10.71 11.16 3.76
N VAL A 70 -10.21 12.23 4.36
CA VAL A 70 -11.03 13.37 4.80
C VAL A 70 -10.49 14.64 4.16
N ASP A 71 -11.21 15.74 4.27
CA ASP A 71 -10.70 17.03 3.81
C ASP A 71 -9.50 17.42 4.67
N GLN A 72 -8.30 17.39 4.07
CA GLN A 72 -7.04 17.63 4.73
C GLN A 72 -6.59 19.08 4.57
N LEU A 73 -5.91 19.60 5.59
CA LEU A 73 -5.33 20.93 5.56
C LEU A 73 -4.02 20.99 4.79
N ASP A 74 -3.29 19.89 4.69
CA ASP A 74 -2.03 19.78 3.96
C ASP A 74 -2.06 18.69 2.89
N ALA A 75 -1.25 18.88 1.85
CA ALA A 75 -1.22 18.02 0.67
C ALA A 75 -0.61 16.64 0.96
N GLN A 76 0.40 16.58 1.83
CA GLN A 76 1.08 15.33 2.16
C GLN A 76 0.15 14.38 2.91
N THR A 77 -0.53 14.88 3.94
CA THR A 77 -1.50 14.08 4.71
C THR A 77 -2.65 13.61 3.81
N PHE A 78 -3.11 14.46 2.88
CA PHE A 78 -4.13 14.07 1.91
C PHE A 78 -3.67 12.89 1.05
N ILE A 79 -2.49 13.00 0.39
CA ILE A 79 -2.05 11.94 -0.52
C ILE A 79 -1.69 10.64 0.22
N GLU A 80 -1.14 10.75 1.41
CA GLU A 80 -0.85 9.59 2.24
C GLU A 80 -2.12 8.83 2.62
N THR A 81 -3.15 9.53 3.08
CA THR A 81 -4.43 8.89 3.47
C THR A 81 -5.19 8.37 2.26
N PHE A 82 -5.16 9.10 1.12
CA PHE A 82 -5.76 8.62 -0.13
C PHE A 82 -5.11 7.32 -0.61
N PHE A 83 -3.78 7.30 -0.69
CA PHE A 83 -3.06 6.12 -1.19
C PHE A 83 -3.24 4.92 -0.26
N LYS A 84 -3.17 5.13 1.06
CA LYS A 84 -3.44 4.07 2.04
C LYS A 84 -4.87 3.52 1.92
N ALA A 85 -5.87 4.37 1.71
CA ALA A 85 -7.25 3.92 1.50
C ALA A 85 -7.39 3.13 0.20
N TYR A 86 -6.74 3.57 -0.87
CA TYR A 86 -6.74 2.91 -2.17
C TYR A 86 -6.06 1.53 -2.09
N ALA A 87 -4.87 1.47 -1.54
CA ALA A 87 -4.13 0.22 -1.31
C ALA A 87 -4.86 -0.73 -0.36
N TYR A 88 -5.55 -0.21 0.66
CA TYR A 88 -6.35 -1.00 1.58
C TYR A 88 -7.47 -1.76 0.86
N SER A 89 -8.15 -1.13 -0.10
CA SER A 89 -9.23 -1.79 -0.87
C SER A 89 -8.73 -3.03 -1.62
N TYR A 90 -7.50 -2.98 -2.16
CA TYR A 90 -6.86 -4.16 -2.75
C TYR A 90 -6.52 -5.21 -1.69
N ALA A 91 -5.86 -4.79 -0.62
CA ALA A 91 -5.31 -5.69 0.39
C ALA A 91 -6.37 -6.51 1.13
N ILE A 92 -7.59 -5.98 1.30
CA ILE A 92 -8.72 -6.71 1.89
C ILE A 92 -9.44 -7.64 0.90
N MET A 93 -9.07 -7.61 -0.39
CA MET A 93 -9.71 -8.41 -1.44
C MET A 93 -11.24 -8.25 -1.43
N SER A 94 -11.71 -7.01 -1.35
CA SER A 94 -13.14 -6.70 -1.34
C SER A 94 -13.85 -7.30 -2.56
N THR A 95 -15.03 -7.85 -2.37
CA THR A 95 -15.90 -8.33 -3.46
C THR A 95 -16.43 -7.19 -4.32
N SER A 96 -16.36 -5.95 -3.84
CA SER A 96 -16.73 -4.71 -4.53
C SER A 96 -15.51 -3.87 -4.91
N LEU A 97 -14.32 -4.48 -5.08
CA LEU A 97 -13.06 -3.78 -5.27
C LEU A 97 -13.12 -2.66 -6.32
N GLU A 98 -13.58 -2.96 -7.53
CA GLU A 98 -13.65 -1.96 -8.60
C GLU A 98 -14.59 -0.80 -8.28
N GLU A 99 -15.72 -1.07 -7.60
CA GLU A 99 -16.66 -0.04 -7.17
C GLU A 99 -16.04 0.85 -6.08
N ASP A 100 -15.35 0.26 -5.11
CA ASP A 100 -14.68 0.97 -4.02
C ASP A 100 -13.56 1.87 -4.56
N LEU A 101 -12.73 1.36 -5.46
CA LEU A 101 -11.68 2.12 -6.12
C LEU A 101 -12.23 3.24 -6.99
N GLU A 102 -13.31 2.97 -7.74
CA GLU A 102 -13.97 3.99 -8.56
C GLU A 102 -14.57 5.11 -7.70
N GLN A 103 -15.18 4.80 -6.56
CA GLN A 103 -15.69 5.80 -5.61
C GLN A 103 -14.58 6.68 -5.06
N LEU A 104 -13.43 6.09 -4.70
CA LEU A 104 -12.26 6.86 -4.26
C LEU A 104 -11.76 7.78 -5.38
N ARG A 105 -11.62 7.29 -6.60
CA ARG A 105 -11.22 8.12 -7.75
C ARG A 105 -12.22 9.25 -8.00
N LYS A 106 -13.52 8.95 -8.11
CA LYS A 106 -14.57 9.97 -8.34
C LYS A 106 -14.56 11.08 -7.31
N ARG A 107 -14.25 10.74 -6.06
CA ARG A 107 -14.31 11.72 -4.97
C ARG A 107 -13.04 12.55 -4.85
N TYR A 108 -11.88 11.97 -5.16
CA TYR A 108 -10.58 12.55 -4.78
C TYR A 108 -9.64 12.80 -5.96
N CYS A 109 -10.05 12.51 -7.19
CA CYS A 109 -9.29 12.84 -8.40
C CYS A 109 -9.97 13.96 -9.20
N THR A 110 -9.17 14.73 -9.94
CA THR A 110 -9.68 15.68 -10.92
C THR A 110 -10.22 14.97 -12.16
N SER A 111 -11.02 15.66 -12.98
CA SER A 111 -11.49 15.11 -14.25
C SER A 111 -10.34 14.73 -15.19
N SER A 112 -9.29 15.58 -15.27
CA SER A 112 -8.09 15.30 -16.07
C SER A 112 -7.34 14.06 -15.58
N MET A 113 -7.31 13.84 -14.26
CA MET A 113 -6.72 12.64 -13.69
C MET A 113 -7.52 11.38 -14.07
N HIS A 114 -8.85 11.45 -14.10
CA HIS A 114 -9.68 10.35 -14.56
C HIS A 114 -9.39 9.97 -16.02
N GLU A 115 -9.27 10.96 -16.90
CA GLU A 115 -8.91 10.72 -18.30
C GLU A 115 -7.52 10.08 -18.43
N LYS A 116 -6.55 10.60 -17.68
CA LYS A 116 -5.19 10.05 -17.68
C LYS A 116 -5.15 8.62 -17.11
N TYR A 117 -5.87 8.35 -16.02
CA TYR A 117 -5.97 7.00 -15.45
C TYR A 117 -6.53 6.01 -16.48
N ALA A 118 -7.62 6.39 -17.18
CA ALA A 118 -8.22 5.54 -18.19
C ALA A 118 -7.26 5.27 -19.36
N ALA A 119 -6.53 6.29 -19.82
CA ALA A 119 -5.54 6.15 -20.87
C ALA A 119 -4.37 5.23 -20.47
N LEU A 120 -3.84 5.40 -19.26
CA LEU A 120 -2.77 4.52 -18.74
C LEU A 120 -3.25 3.08 -18.58
N LYS A 121 -4.47 2.87 -18.06
CA LYS A 121 -5.05 1.53 -17.93
C LYS A 121 -5.21 0.85 -19.28
N GLN A 122 -5.65 1.59 -20.30
CA GLN A 122 -5.77 1.09 -21.67
C GLN A 122 -4.38 0.74 -22.25
N GLN A 123 -3.40 1.61 -22.09
CA GLN A 123 -2.03 1.36 -22.53
C GLN A 123 -1.45 0.09 -21.87
N PHE A 124 -1.63 -0.07 -20.56
CA PHE A 124 -1.17 -1.27 -19.86
C PHE A 124 -1.82 -2.56 -20.37
N LEU A 125 -3.11 -2.50 -20.76
CA LEU A 125 -3.79 -3.64 -21.40
C LEU A 125 -3.20 -3.96 -22.76
N GLU A 126 -2.88 -2.97 -23.57
CA GLU A 126 -2.26 -3.13 -24.89
C GLU A 126 -0.84 -3.70 -24.80
N ASP A 127 -0.12 -3.36 -23.71
CA ASP A 127 1.22 -3.88 -23.38
C ASP A 127 1.16 -5.25 -22.67
N GLU A 128 -0.01 -5.90 -22.58
CA GLU A 128 -0.27 -7.14 -21.84
C GLU A 128 0.11 -7.01 -20.34
N CYS A 129 0.12 -5.81 -19.81
CA CYS A 129 0.47 -5.48 -18.45
C CYS A 129 -0.79 -5.11 -17.64
N TYR A 130 -1.29 -6.03 -16.85
CA TYR A 130 -2.55 -5.86 -16.09
C TYR A 130 -2.35 -5.10 -14.79
N LYS A 131 -1.79 -3.88 -14.86
CA LYS A 131 -1.54 -3.03 -13.70
C LYS A 131 -2.66 -2.02 -13.46
N ASP A 132 -2.87 -1.67 -12.19
CA ASP A 132 -3.57 -0.43 -11.84
C ASP A 132 -2.56 0.72 -11.78
N PRO A 133 -2.79 1.82 -12.52
CA PRO A 133 -1.87 2.96 -12.56
C PRO A 133 -1.60 3.59 -11.18
N LEU A 134 -2.57 3.59 -10.26
CA LEU A 134 -2.44 4.22 -8.95
C LEU A 134 -1.62 3.42 -7.95
N ILE A 135 -1.49 2.12 -8.15
CA ILE A 135 -0.58 1.28 -7.36
C ILE A 135 0.60 0.76 -8.17
N ASN A 136 0.64 1.02 -9.51
CA ASN A 136 1.65 0.52 -10.43
C ASN A 136 1.91 -1.00 -10.29
N CYS A 137 0.88 -1.76 -9.96
CA CYS A 137 0.92 -3.20 -9.79
C CYS A 137 -0.44 -3.81 -10.16
N ALA A 138 -0.48 -5.11 -10.45
CA ALA A 138 -1.72 -5.82 -10.73
C ALA A 138 -2.58 -6.02 -9.49
N ASP A 139 -1.93 -6.09 -8.32
CA ASP A 139 -2.53 -6.36 -7.03
C ASP A 139 -1.74 -5.65 -5.93
N PHE A 140 -2.28 -5.57 -4.71
CA PHE A 140 -1.59 -5.01 -3.56
C PHE A 140 -1.69 -5.96 -2.37
N ASP A 141 -0.55 -6.52 -1.98
CA ASP A 141 -0.49 -7.44 -0.86
C ASP A 141 -0.55 -6.69 0.47
N ALA A 142 -1.36 -7.19 1.41
CA ALA A 142 -1.44 -6.67 2.77
C ALA A 142 -0.07 -6.55 3.46
N PHE A 143 0.87 -7.42 3.09
CA PHE A 143 2.24 -7.41 3.55
C PHE A 143 3.00 -6.12 3.19
N TRP A 144 2.64 -5.44 2.10
CA TRP A 144 3.31 -4.21 1.65
C TRP A 144 2.81 -2.96 2.34
N PHE A 145 1.64 -3.03 2.96
CA PHE A 145 0.97 -1.88 3.57
C PHE A 145 1.85 -1.13 4.60
N PRO A 146 2.59 -1.79 5.51
CA PRO A 146 3.48 -1.11 6.46
C PRO A 146 4.69 -0.42 5.82
N PHE A 147 4.99 -0.74 4.57
CA PHE A 147 6.15 -0.21 3.83
C PHE A 147 5.80 0.96 2.91
N ILE A 148 4.53 1.36 2.85
CA ILE A 148 4.12 2.57 2.12
C ILE A 148 4.82 3.79 2.71
N ARG A 149 5.47 4.57 1.84
CA ARG A 149 6.12 5.84 2.17
C ARG A 149 5.65 6.90 1.21
N VAL A 150 5.47 8.11 1.71
CA VAL A 150 5.10 9.28 0.93
C VAL A 150 6.12 10.37 1.23
N GLU A 151 6.94 10.70 0.24
CA GLU A 151 8.02 11.66 0.36
C GLU A 151 7.72 12.88 -0.52
N PRO A 152 7.78 14.12 0.00
CA PRO A 152 7.55 15.31 -0.79
C PRO A 152 8.73 15.53 -1.76
N ILE A 153 8.41 15.78 -3.05
CA ILE A 153 9.35 16.30 -4.05
C ILE A 153 9.30 17.82 -4.04
N ASP A 154 8.09 18.36 -3.97
CA ASP A 154 7.80 19.79 -3.77
C ASP A 154 6.47 19.95 -2.98
N SER A 155 5.93 21.16 -2.93
CA SER A 155 4.73 21.47 -2.14
C SER A 155 3.45 20.75 -2.59
N LEU A 156 3.39 20.27 -3.84
CA LEU A 156 2.22 19.63 -4.45
C LEU A 156 2.55 18.31 -5.16
N THR A 157 3.82 17.93 -5.19
CA THR A 157 4.29 16.71 -5.87
C THR A 157 4.94 15.78 -4.87
N PHE A 158 4.58 14.51 -4.91
CA PHE A 158 5.03 13.49 -3.96
C PHE A 158 5.51 12.23 -4.68
N LEU A 159 6.49 11.58 -4.09
CA LEU A 159 6.88 10.23 -4.44
C LEU A 159 6.24 9.26 -3.44
N ILE A 160 5.38 8.40 -3.94
CA ILE A 160 4.85 7.27 -3.17
C ILE A 160 5.73 6.08 -3.50
N SER A 161 6.20 5.40 -2.48
CA SER A 161 6.98 4.19 -2.65
C SER A 161 6.54 3.10 -1.68
N TYR A 162 6.68 1.85 -2.11
CA TYR A 162 6.49 0.70 -1.26
C TYR A 162 7.35 -0.48 -1.75
N ASP A 163 7.77 -1.32 -0.81
CA ASP A 163 8.62 -2.47 -1.07
C ASP A 163 7.76 -3.73 -1.30
N LEU A 164 8.08 -4.46 -2.33
CA LEU A 164 7.38 -5.70 -2.70
C LEU A 164 7.91 -6.94 -1.96
N GLY A 165 8.78 -6.75 -0.97
CA GLY A 165 9.37 -7.84 -0.19
C GLY A 165 10.42 -8.66 -0.94
N VAL A 166 10.73 -8.31 -2.20
CA VAL A 166 11.76 -8.94 -3.02
C VAL A 166 12.94 -7.99 -3.15
N LYS A 167 14.15 -8.47 -2.94
CA LYS A 167 15.37 -7.66 -3.01
C LYS A 167 15.42 -6.86 -4.32
N ASN A 168 15.53 -5.54 -4.21
CA ASN A 168 15.55 -4.55 -5.30
C ASN A 168 14.22 -4.35 -6.05
N TRP A 169 13.11 -4.83 -5.52
CA TRP A 169 11.79 -4.56 -6.08
C TRP A 169 11.08 -3.52 -5.21
N ARG A 170 11.25 -2.29 -5.61
CA ARG A 170 10.54 -1.14 -5.05
C ARG A 170 9.62 -0.56 -6.12
N ASN A 171 8.40 -0.30 -5.78
CA ASN A 171 7.46 0.42 -6.62
C ASN A 171 7.51 1.91 -6.28
N ASP A 172 7.69 2.74 -7.29
CA ASP A 172 7.75 4.19 -7.17
C ASP A 172 6.67 4.81 -8.07
N ILE A 173 5.86 5.68 -7.49
CA ILE A 173 4.77 6.37 -8.16
C ILE A 173 4.88 7.86 -7.85
N LYS A 174 5.08 8.68 -8.86
CA LYS A 174 5.07 10.12 -8.69
C LYS A 174 3.65 10.65 -8.88
N VAL A 175 3.16 11.44 -7.93
CA VAL A 175 1.82 12.00 -7.95
C VAL A 175 1.86 13.50 -7.75
N THR A 176 0.91 14.21 -8.36
CA THR A 176 0.71 15.64 -8.14
C THR A 176 -0.71 15.89 -7.66
N VAL A 177 -0.84 16.79 -6.71
CA VAL A 177 -2.14 17.24 -6.18
C VAL A 177 -2.41 18.68 -6.56
N THR A 178 -3.68 19.03 -6.62
CA THR A 178 -4.13 20.42 -6.76
C THR A 178 -5.15 20.76 -5.67
N ARG A 179 -5.40 22.03 -5.46
CA ARG A 179 -6.40 22.48 -4.49
C ARG A 179 -7.59 23.09 -5.23
N GLU A 180 -8.76 22.48 -5.09
CA GLU A 180 -10.01 22.94 -5.67
C GLU A 180 -11.08 23.08 -4.60
N LYS A 181 -11.77 24.22 -4.55
CA LYS A 181 -12.85 24.50 -3.60
C LYS A 181 -12.48 24.21 -2.14
N GLY A 182 -11.22 24.50 -1.78
CA GLY A 182 -10.72 24.35 -0.41
C GLY A 182 -10.20 22.97 -0.03
N ARG A 183 -10.31 21.95 -0.90
CA ARG A 183 -9.81 20.60 -0.66
C ARG A 183 -8.74 20.18 -1.68
N PHE A 184 -7.90 19.24 -1.31
CA PHE A 184 -6.94 18.65 -2.23
C PHE A 184 -7.58 17.56 -3.08
N LEU A 185 -7.15 17.48 -4.35
CA LEU A 185 -7.49 16.42 -5.30
C LEU A 185 -6.20 15.93 -5.96
N LEU A 186 -6.15 14.64 -6.27
CA LEU A 186 -5.10 14.07 -7.13
C LEU A 186 -5.32 14.57 -8.56
N SER A 187 -4.33 15.22 -9.13
CA SER A 187 -4.43 15.86 -10.45
C SER A 187 -3.55 15.25 -11.51
N ASP A 188 -2.49 14.53 -11.12
CA ASP A 188 -1.58 13.88 -12.06
C ASP A 188 -0.87 12.69 -11.43
N ILE A 189 -0.46 11.74 -12.29
CA ILE A 189 0.30 10.55 -11.93
C ILE A 189 1.36 10.27 -13.01
N ASP A 190 2.54 9.87 -12.59
CA ASP A 190 3.62 9.42 -13.47
C ASP A 190 4.12 8.07 -12.91
N VAL A 191 3.95 7.03 -13.71
CA VAL A 191 4.35 5.65 -13.41
C VAL A 191 5.35 5.18 -14.44
N LYS A 192 6.41 4.55 -13.96
CA LYS A 192 7.50 4.05 -14.81
C LYS A 192 7.40 2.55 -14.99
#